data_a0df6421688511cda80ac786b8ac5bdc
#
_entry.id   a0df6421688511cda80ac786b8ac5bdc
#
_cell.length_a   1.000
_cell.length_b   1.000
_cell.length_c   1.000
_cell.angle_alpha   90.00
_cell.angle_beta   90.00
_cell.angle_gamma   90.00
#
_symmetry.space_group_name_H-M   'P 1'
#
loop_
_entity.id
_entity.type
_entity.pdbx_description
1 polymer ?
#
loop_
_entity_poly.entity_id
_entity_poly.type
_entity_poly.pdbx_seq_one_letter_code
_entity_poly.pdbx_strand_id
1 'polypeptide(L)' 'MSEPIVLGIETSCDETAVGIVRGRTLLANVIASSVEEHARFGGVVPEIASRAHLEAMIPTLHQALKDSKISLKDIDA' A
#
# COMPACT_ATOMS: atom_id res chain seq x y z
N MET A 1 -0.03 -18.88 -21.37
CA MET A 1 -0.67 -17.63 -20.99
C MET A 1 -0.21 -17.20 -19.61
N SER A 2 0.09 -15.93 -19.45
CA SER A 2 0.47 -15.41 -18.15
C SER A 2 -0.77 -15.19 -17.28
N GLU A 3 -0.63 -15.43 -15.99
CA GLU A 3 -1.67 -15.13 -15.05
C GLU A 3 -1.80 -13.61 -14.87
N PRO A 4 -3.00 -13.11 -14.59
CA PRO A 4 -3.19 -11.68 -14.39
C PRO A 4 -2.45 -11.16 -13.17
N ILE A 5 -1.90 -9.96 -13.31
CA ILE A 5 -1.24 -9.26 -12.20
C ILE A 5 -2.19 -8.20 -11.68
N VAL A 6 -2.55 -8.30 -10.40
CA VAL A 6 -3.51 -7.41 -9.75
C VAL A 6 -2.82 -6.66 -8.63
N LEU A 7 -3.00 -5.34 -8.62
CA LEU A 7 -2.52 -4.47 -7.56
C LEU A 7 -3.71 -4.04 -6.71
N GLY A 8 -3.62 -4.28 -5.42
CA GLY A 8 -4.65 -3.87 -4.46
C GLY A 8 -4.12 -2.80 -3.53
N ILE A 9 -4.95 -1.80 -3.28
CA ILE A 9 -4.62 -0.72 -2.36
C ILE A 9 -5.65 -0.71 -1.24
N GLU A 10 -5.17 -0.66 0.00
CA GLU A 10 -6.03 -0.52 1.14
C GLU A 10 -5.56 0.65 1.99
N THR A 11 -6.51 1.49 2.40
CA THR A 11 -6.26 2.53 3.39
C THR A 11 -7.26 2.38 4.52
N SER A 12 -6.75 2.33 5.74
CA SER A 12 -7.57 2.28 6.94
C SER A 12 -7.15 3.43 7.85
N CYS A 13 -7.67 3.52 9.06
CA CYS A 13 -7.42 4.67 9.94
C CYS A 13 -5.94 4.98 10.12
N ASP A 14 -5.10 3.97 10.24
CA ASP A 14 -3.69 4.11 10.60
C ASP A 14 -2.73 3.36 9.67
N GLU A 15 -3.23 2.81 8.54
CA GLU A 15 -2.39 2.05 7.64
C GLU A 15 -2.69 2.35 6.18
N THR A 16 -1.63 2.35 5.36
CA THR A 16 -1.70 2.37 3.90
C THR A 16 -0.98 1.12 3.42
N ALA A 17 -1.65 0.30 2.63
CA ALA A 17 -1.07 -0.96 2.18
C ALA A 17 -1.21 -1.11 0.66
N VAL A 18 -0.19 -1.69 0.04
CA VAL A 18 -0.20 -2.06 -1.38
C VAL A 18 0.21 -3.51 -1.50
N GLY A 19 -0.67 -4.31 -2.07
CA GLY A 19 -0.40 -5.71 -2.35
C GLY A 19 -0.39 -5.98 -3.85
N ILE A 20 0.49 -6.85 -4.32
CA ILE A 20 0.55 -7.24 -5.73
C ILE A 20 0.54 -8.75 -5.79
N VAL A 21 -0.39 -9.30 -6.59
CA VAL A 21 -0.51 -10.74 -6.79
C VAL A 21 -0.48 -11.08 -8.26
N ARG A 22 0.06 -12.25 -8.59
CA ARG A 22 -0.01 -12.85 -9.92
C ARG A 22 -0.76 -14.16 -9.77
N GLY A 23 -2.00 -14.20 -10.29
CA GLY A 23 -2.85 -15.34 -10.05
C GLY A 23 -3.05 -15.57 -8.56
N ARG A 24 -2.50 -16.65 -8.02
CA ARG A 24 -2.57 -16.96 -6.58
C ARG A 24 -1.26 -16.73 -5.85
N THR A 25 -0.27 -16.13 -6.51
CA THR A 25 1.04 -15.88 -5.94
C THR A 25 1.13 -14.45 -5.44
N LEU A 26 1.45 -14.27 -4.17
CA LEU A 26 1.70 -12.93 -3.60
C LEU A 26 3.10 -12.49 -3.98
N LEU A 27 3.20 -11.40 -4.76
CA LEU A 27 4.49 -10.86 -5.20
C LEU A 27 5.03 -9.81 -4.25
N ALA A 28 4.15 -9.00 -3.67
CA ALA A 28 4.55 -7.96 -2.71
C ALA A 28 3.39 -7.63 -1.79
N ASN A 29 3.72 -7.24 -0.56
CA ASN A 29 2.76 -6.76 0.42
C ASN A 29 3.48 -5.75 1.30
N VAL A 30 3.25 -4.46 1.05
CA VAL A 30 3.93 -3.38 1.75
C VAL A 30 2.91 -2.60 2.56
N ILE A 31 3.20 -2.40 3.83
CA ILE A 31 2.31 -1.70 4.76
C ILE A 31 3.06 -0.54 5.39
N ALA A 32 2.47 0.65 5.33
CA ALA A 32 2.95 1.83 6.02
C ALA A 32 1.94 2.21 7.11
N SER A 33 2.39 2.32 8.35
CA SER A 33 1.53 2.60 9.49
C SER A 33 1.75 4.01 10.03
N SER A 34 0.67 4.68 10.43
CA SER A 34 0.71 5.97 11.10
C SER A 34 0.33 5.88 12.59
N VAL A 35 0.41 4.67 13.16
CA VAL A 35 0.05 4.42 14.56
C VAL A 35 0.75 5.38 15.53
N GLU A 36 2.04 5.62 15.33
CA GLU A 36 2.80 6.51 16.20
C GLU A 36 2.28 7.95 16.19
N GLU A 37 1.89 8.46 15.02
CA GLU A 37 1.32 9.79 14.91
C GLU A 37 0.00 9.89 15.65
N HIS A 38 -0.88 8.91 15.47
CA HIS A 38 -2.16 8.89 16.15
C HIS A 38 -1.98 8.79 17.67
N ALA A 39 -1.00 8.01 18.12
CA ALA A 39 -0.72 7.83 19.55
C ALA A 39 -0.37 9.15 20.24
N ARG A 40 0.34 10.05 19.55
CA ARG A 40 0.67 11.37 20.10
C ARG A 40 -0.55 12.23 20.39
N PHE A 41 -1.66 11.97 19.71
CA PHE A 41 -2.90 12.73 19.86
C PHE A 41 -3.97 11.97 20.65
N GLY A 42 -3.61 10.82 21.23
CA GLY A 42 -4.53 10.03 22.04
C GLY A 42 -5.54 9.20 21.28
N GLY A 43 -5.32 9.02 19.97
CA GLY A 43 -6.21 8.22 19.13
C GLY A 43 -6.18 8.68 17.68
N VAL A 44 -7.05 8.11 16.86
CA VAL A 44 -7.12 8.45 15.44
C VAL A 44 -7.66 9.87 15.24
N VAL A 45 -6.91 10.68 14.52
CA VAL A 45 -7.32 12.02 14.10
C VAL A 45 -7.58 11.97 12.58
N PRO A 46 -8.85 12.12 12.12
CA PRO A 46 -9.17 11.93 10.71
C PRO A 46 -8.33 12.76 9.73
N GLU A 47 -8.04 14.01 10.07
CA GLU A 47 -7.22 14.88 9.21
C GLU A 47 -5.78 14.36 9.10
N ILE A 48 -5.21 13.87 10.21
CA ILE A 48 -3.86 13.29 10.22
C ILE A 48 -3.85 11.99 9.43
N ALA A 49 -4.88 11.14 9.58
CA ALA A 49 -4.98 9.90 8.85
C ALA A 49 -5.02 10.17 7.33
N SER A 50 -5.83 11.13 6.90
CA SER A 50 -5.93 11.50 5.49
C SER A 50 -4.58 11.93 4.92
N ARG A 51 -3.85 12.80 5.63
CA ARG A 51 -2.52 13.25 5.19
C ARG A 51 -1.51 12.11 5.19
N ALA A 52 -1.54 11.25 6.21
CA ALA A 52 -0.63 10.12 6.30
C ALA A 52 -0.81 9.17 5.13
N HIS A 53 -2.06 8.89 4.72
CA HIS A 53 -2.32 8.05 3.55
C HIS A 53 -1.78 8.67 2.28
N LEU A 54 -1.97 9.98 2.09
CA LEU A 54 -1.44 10.67 0.92
C LEU A 54 0.09 10.65 0.89
N GLU A 55 0.73 10.90 2.02
CA GLU A 55 2.19 10.90 2.12
C GLU A 55 2.79 9.51 1.93
N ALA A 56 2.10 8.46 2.40
CA ALA A 56 2.60 7.10 2.34
C ALA A 56 2.32 6.42 1.00
N MET A 57 1.32 6.85 0.23
CA MET A 57 0.85 6.15 -0.95
C MET A 57 1.95 5.92 -1.99
N ILE A 58 2.64 6.97 -2.42
CA ILE A 58 3.66 6.86 -3.47
C ILE A 58 4.87 6.03 -3.03
N PRO A 59 5.47 6.28 -1.85
CA PRO A 59 6.56 5.43 -1.38
C PRO A 59 6.15 3.97 -1.21
N THR A 60 4.94 3.71 -0.71
CA THR A 60 4.44 2.35 -0.51
C THR A 60 4.25 1.65 -1.85
N LEU A 61 3.67 2.33 -2.83
CA LEU A 61 3.50 1.81 -4.18
C LEU A 61 4.85 1.51 -4.82
N HIS A 62 5.81 2.43 -4.74
CA HIS A 62 7.16 2.23 -5.28
C HIS A 62 7.84 1.02 -4.65
N GLN A 63 7.72 0.86 -3.34
CA GLN A 63 8.31 -0.27 -2.64
C GLN A 63 7.68 -1.59 -3.10
N ALA A 64 6.35 -1.63 -3.27
CA ALA A 64 5.67 -2.82 -3.74
C ALA A 64 6.09 -3.21 -5.15
N LEU A 65 6.23 -2.23 -6.05
CA LEU A 65 6.70 -2.48 -7.40
C LEU A 65 8.14 -3.01 -7.40
N LYS A 66 9.00 -2.42 -6.57
CA LYS A 66 10.38 -2.85 -6.42
C LYS A 66 10.47 -4.27 -5.88
N ASP A 67 9.71 -4.58 -4.83
CA ASP A 67 9.72 -5.90 -4.19
C ASP A 67 9.20 -6.99 -5.14
N SER A 68 8.19 -6.66 -5.95
CA SER A 68 7.62 -7.60 -6.92
C SER A 68 8.43 -7.71 -8.21
N LYS A 69 9.37 -6.78 -8.43
CA LYS A 69 10.22 -6.71 -9.63
C LYS A 69 9.41 -6.52 -10.92
N ILE A 70 8.31 -5.78 -10.82
CA ILE A 70 7.48 -5.44 -11.99
C ILE A 70 7.33 -3.93 -12.09
N SER A 71 6.78 -3.47 -13.21
CA SER A 71 6.46 -2.05 -13.41
C SER A 71 4.94 -1.87 -13.53
N LEU A 72 4.48 -0.61 -13.45
CA LEU A 72 3.05 -0.32 -13.56
C LEU A 72 2.44 -0.84 -14.85
N LYS A 73 3.19 -0.82 -15.95
CA LYS A 73 2.68 -1.33 -17.25
C LYS A 73 2.41 -2.83 -17.22
N ASP A 74 2.95 -3.56 -16.27
CA ASP A 74 2.72 -5.01 -16.14
C ASP A 74 1.44 -5.32 -15.37
N ILE A 75 0.84 -4.34 -14.73
CA ILE A 75 -0.37 -4.50 -13.92
C ILE A 75 -1.59 -4.60 -14.85
N ASP A 76 -2.42 -5.62 -14.63
CA ASP A 76 -3.66 -5.83 -15.39
C ASP A 76 -4.87 -5.17 -14.74
N ALA A 77 -4.85 -5.11 -13.41
CA ALA A 77 -5.97 -4.52 -12.67
C ALA A 77 -5.53 -3.96 -11.32
#